data_b96089a26ed29263140f31856f64d076
#
_entry.id   b96089a26ed29263140f31856f64d076
#
_cell.length_a   1.000
_cell.length_b   1.000
_cell.length_c   1.000
_cell.angle_alpha   90.00
_cell.angle_beta   90.00
_cell.angle_gamma   90.00
#
_symmetry.space_group_name_H-M   'P 1'
#
loop_
_entity.id
_entity.type
_entity.pdbx_description
1 polymer ?
#
loop_
_entity_poly.entity_id
_entity_poly.type
_entity_poly.pdbx_seq_one_letter_code
_entity_poly.pdbx_strand_id
1 'polypeptide(L)'
;ERKSMTIRHTVSKVTEVVAKDKTKNASSRRTFPLTSEAVEIFTVAKRQEQRNRTAFGNEYQENNYVFKWPDGHTYSPDYVSHRFNDLLKKHSLPHIRFHELRHSCASMLIAMGWSLKDVQEWLGHSDVKMTANIYAHLDTTRKNNIAESLAEKFGA
;
A
#
# COMPACT_ATOMS: atom_id res chain seq x y z
N GLU A 1 12.10 13.23 16.09
CA GLU A 1 11.24 13.58 14.92
C GLU A 1 10.68 12.31 14.31
N ARG A 2 9.36 12.23 14.12
CA ARG A 2 8.73 11.09 13.45
C ARG A 2 9.02 11.18 11.96
N LYS A 3 9.75 10.20 11.42
CA LYS A 3 9.97 10.08 9.98
C LYS A 3 8.63 9.85 9.27
N SER A 4 8.40 10.53 8.15
CA SER A 4 7.14 10.48 7.41
C SER A 4 7.39 10.26 5.91
N MET A 5 6.39 9.70 5.23
CA MET A 5 6.35 9.53 3.78
C MET A 5 5.16 10.30 3.22
N THR A 6 5.38 11.06 2.16
CA THR A 6 4.32 11.75 1.41
C THR A 6 4.22 11.16 0.00
N ILE A 7 3.03 10.69 -0.37
CA ILE A 7 2.75 10.23 -1.74
C ILE A 7 2.45 11.46 -2.60
N ARG A 8 3.24 11.68 -3.65
CA ARG A 8 3.12 12.85 -4.55
C ARG A 8 3.01 12.45 -6.02
N HIS A 9 3.62 11.35 -6.42
CA HIS A 9 3.78 10.94 -7.81
C HIS A 9 3.16 9.58 -8.07
N THR A 10 2.72 9.35 -9.30
CA THR A 10 2.23 8.05 -9.76
C THR A 10 2.89 7.67 -11.07
N VAL A 11 3.13 6.37 -11.25
CA VAL A 11 3.49 5.79 -12.53
C VAL A 11 2.26 5.07 -13.07
N SER A 12 1.85 5.39 -14.30
CA SER A 12 0.73 4.72 -14.96
C SER A 12 1.14 4.32 -16.38
N LYS A 13 0.57 3.22 -16.86
CA LYS A 13 0.68 2.78 -18.24
C LYS A 13 -0.71 2.90 -18.88
N VAL A 14 -0.84 3.71 -19.93
CA VAL A 14 -2.04 3.79 -20.76
C VAL A 14 -1.71 3.17 -22.12
N THR A 15 -0.84 3.80 -22.90
CA THR A 15 -0.24 3.27 -24.14
C THR A 15 1.27 3.19 -23.98
N GLU A 16 1.84 4.10 -23.18
CA GLU A 16 3.25 4.13 -22.79
C GLU A 16 3.37 4.31 -21.27
N VAL A 17 4.53 3.98 -20.71
CA VAL A 17 4.81 4.21 -19.29
C VAL A 17 4.96 5.72 -19.07
N VAL A 18 3.98 6.35 -18.44
CA VAL A 18 4.00 7.78 -18.15
C VAL A 18 4.19 7.99 -16.66
N ALA A 19 5.28 8.63 -16.32
CA ALA A 19 5.52 9.17 -15.00
C ALA A 19 4.78 10.52 -14.87
N LYS A 20 3.84 10.62 -13.94
CA LYS A 20 3.08 11.86 -13.70
C LYS A 20 3.48 12.48 -12.37
N ASP A 21 3.83 13.75 -12.40
CA ASP A 21 4.16 14.54 -11.20
C ASP A 21 2.91 14.94 -10.37
N LYS A 22 1.74 14.36 -10.70
CA LYS A 22 0.50 14.61 -9.98
C LYS A 22 -0.21 13.30 -9.67
N THR A 23 -0.72 13.19 -8.46
CA THR A 23 -1.67 12.12 -8.09
C THR A 23 -3.01 12.35 -8.81
N LYS A 24 -3.72 11.27 -9.13
CA LYS A 24 -4.97 11.30 -9.90
C LYS A 24 -6.04 12.21 -9.27
N ASN A 25 -6.08 12.30 -7.93
CA ASN A 25 -7.02 13.12 -7.15
C ASN A 25 -6.29 13.79 -5.98
N ALA A 26 -6.80 14.91 -5.48
CA ALA A 26 -6.28 15.59 -4.28
C ALA A 26 -6.24 14.68 -3.05
N SER A 27 -7.24 13.80 -2.89
CA SER A 27 -7.32 12.79 -1.82
C SER A 27 -6.21 11.73 -1.87
N SER A 28 -5.54 11.58 -3.01
CA SER A 28 -4.41 10.64 -3.16
C SER A 28 -3.10 11.21 -2.62
N ARG A 29 -3.01 12.53 -2.41
CA ARG A 29 -1.84 13.16 -1.80
C ARG A 29 -1.98 13.11 -0.29
N ARG A 30 -1.20 12.28 0.35
CA ARG A 30 -1.27 12.07 1.80
C ARG A 30 0.10 11.80 2.40
N THR A 31 0.23 12.12 3.68
CA THR A 31 1.46 11.92 4.45
C THR A 31 1.17 10.96 5.60
N PHE A 32 2.02 9.95 5.75
CA PHE A 32 1.94 9.00 6.87
C PHE A 32 3.21 9.04 7.71
N PRO A 33 3.09 8.81 9.03
CA PRO A 33 4.24 8.42 9.82
C PRO A 33 4.75 7.05 9.35
N LEU A 34 6.06 6.86 9.36
CA LEU A 34 6.68 5.57 9.02
C LEU A 34 6.94 4.77 10.30
N THR A 35 6.75 3.45 10.21
CA THR A 35 7.24 2.52 11.23
C THR A 35 8.78 2.43 11.14
N SER A 36 9.43 1.93 12.19
CA SER A 36 10.87 1.70 12.22
C SER A 36 11.35 0.81 11.07
N GLU A 37 10.59 -0.26 10.79
CA GLU A 37 10.88 -1.21 9.72
C GLU A 37 10.79 -0.54 8.34
N ALA A 38 9.77 0.28 8.12
CA ALA A 38 9.63 1.02 6.87
C ALA A 38 10.79 2.02 6.68
N VAL A 39 11.21 2.70 7.75
CA VAL A 39 12.38 3.59 7.72
C VAL A 39 13.64 2.84 7.34
N GLU A 40 13.84 1.63 7.88
CA GLU A 40 14.99 0.80 7.55
C GLU A 40 15.00 0.40 6.07
N ILE A 41 13.85 -0.08 5.54
CA ILE A 41 13.71 -0.43 4.12
C ILE A 41 14.07 0.77 3.22
N PHE A 42 13.53 1.96 3.50
CA PHE A 42 13.84 3.16 2.71
C PHE A 42 15.30 3.60 2.85
N THR A 43 15.90 3.40 4.01
CA THR A 43 17.33 3.69 4.23
C THR A 43 18.22 2.77 3.40
N VAL A 44 17.90 1.47 3.36
CA VAL A 44 18.61 0.51 2.51
C VAL A 44 18.45 0.86 1.03
N ALA A 45 17.22 1.17 0.58
CA ALA A 45 16.95 1.56 -0.79
C ALA A 45 17.76 2.82 -1.20
N LYS A 46 17.83 3.83 -0.33
CA LYS A 46 18.60 5.05 -0.57
C LYS A 46 20.11 4.78 -0.67
N ARG A 47 20.65 3.92 0.19
CA ARG A 47 22.06 3.52 0.13
C ARG A 47 22.38 2.76 -1.18
N GLN A 48 21.46 1.88 -1.60
CA GLN A 48 21.62 1.16 -2.86
C GLN A 48 21.56 2.11 -4.06
N GLU A 49 20.64 3.06 -4.05
CA GLU A 49 20.57 4.10 -5.09
C GLU A 49 21.90 4.86 -5.22
N GLN A 50 22.50 5.27 -4.10
CA GLN A 50 23.77 5.99 -4.13
C GLN A 50 24.90 5.15 -4.74
N ARG A 51 24.96 3.85 -4.43
CA ARG A 51 25.91 2.93 -5.07
C ARG A 51 25.68 2.80 -6.56
N ASN A 52 24.43 2.68 -6.97
CA ASN A 52 24.03 2.57 -8.37
C ASN A 52 24.41 3.84 -9.16
N ARG A 53 24.14 5.03 -8.61
CA ARG A 53 24.56 6.32 -9.20
C ARG A 53 26.08 6.36 -9.46
N THR A 54 26.87 5.92 -8.49
CA THR A 54 28.32 5.88 -8.63
C THR A 54 28.75 4.86 -9.71
N ALA A 55 28.10 3.70 -9.76
CA ALA A 55 28.43 2.63 -10.69
C ALA A 55 28.08 2.98 -12.16
N PHE A 56 26.91 3.61 -12.39
CA PHE A 56 26.42 3.97 -13.73
C PHE A 56 26.92 5.35 -14.18
N GLY A 57 27.36 6.22 -13.27
CA GLY A 57 27.88 7.54 -13.61
C GLY A 57 26.93 8.34 -14.50
N ASN A 58 27.43 8.78 -15.66
CA ASN A 58 26.65 9.59 -16.62
C ASN A 58 25.50 8.82 -17.29
N GLU A 59 25.48 7.49 -17.25
CA GLU A 59 24.41 6.67 -17.80
C GLU A 59 23.22 6.51 -16.82
N TYR A 60 23.40 6.95 -15.58
CA TYR A 60 22.34 6.86 -14.57
C TYR A 60 21.20 7.83 -14.88
N GLN A 61 19.97 7.32 -14.94
CA GLN A 61 18.78 8.13 -15.17
C GLN A 61 18.26 8.74 -13.87
N GLU A 62 18.47 10.03 -13.74
CA GLU A 62 18.03 10.79 -12.57
C GLU A 62 16.53 10.95 -12.52
N ASN A 63 15.92 10.55 -11.41
CA ASN A 63 14.52 10.80 -11.09
C ASN A 63 14.26 10.69 -9.57
N ASN A 64 13.06 11.08 -9.13
CA ASN A 64 12.68 11.15 -7.73
C ASN A 64 11.88 9.91 -7.24
N TYR A 65 11.85 8.82 -8.00
CA TYR A 65 11.19 7.59 -7.56
C TYR A 65 12.10 6.80 -6.61
N VAL A 66 11.50 6.22 -5.57
CA VAL A 66 12.23 5.45 -4.55
C VAL A 66 12.63 4.10 -5.09
N PHE A 67 11.72 3.40 -5.77
CA PHE A 67 11.97 2.07 -6.33
C PHE A 67 12.14 2.16 -7.84
N LYS A 68 13.29 1.73 -8.33
CA LYS A 68 13.71 1.83 -9.72
C LYS A 68 14.78 0.79 -10.05
N TRP A 69 15.06 0.62 -11.31
CA TRP A 69 16.16 -0.21 -11.80
C TRP A 69 17.53 0.33 -11.36
N PRO A 70 18.59 -0.51 -11.36
CA PRO A 70 19.94 -0.05 -11.00
C PRO A 70 20.45 1.13 -11.82
N ASP A 71 20.05 1.23 -13.08
CA ASP A 71 20.38 2.34 -13.99
C ASP A 71 19.53 3.61 -13.80
N GLY A 72 18.56 3.57 -12.86
CA GLY A 72 17.67 4.68 -12.56
C GLY A 72 16.32 4.67 -13.25
N HIS A 73 16.05 3.80 -14.23
CA HIS A 73 14.73 3.70 -14.85
C HIS A 73 13.64 3.30 -13.85
N THR A 74 12.45 3.90 -13.97
CA THR A 74 11.28 3.54 -13.15
C THR A 74 10.75 2.14 -13.48
N TYR A 75 10.33 1.40 -12.46
CA TYR A 75 9.59 0.16 -12.68
C TYR A 75 8.25 0.44 -13.37
N SER A 76 7.89 -0.40 -14.33
CA SER A 76 6.54 -0.37 -14.87
C SER A 76 5.54 -0.99 -13.87
N PRO A 77 4.26 -0.54 -13.85
CA PRO A 77 3.24 -1.16 -13.02
C PRO A 77 3.06 -2.66 -13.29
N ASP A 78 3.18 -3.08 -14.55
CA ASP A 78 3.09 -4.48 -14.93
C ASP A 78 4.23 -5.30 -14.32
N TYR A 79 5.45 -4.77 -14.34
CA TYR A 79 6.60 -5.43 -13.72
C TYR A 79 6.36 -5.70 -12.23
N VAL A 80 5.87 -4.69 -11.49
CA VAL A 80 5.58 -4.83 -10.06
C VAL A 80 4.52 -5.91 -9.83
N SER A 81 3.44 -5.91 -10.64
CA SER A 81 2.37 -6.90 -10.54
C SER A 81 2.85 -8.32 -10.85
N HIS A 82 3.68 -8.50 -11.90
CA HIS A 82 4.26 -9.79 -12.25
C HIS A 82 5.20 -10.30 -11.14
N ARG A 83 6.10 -9.45 -10.64
CA ARG A 83 7.02 -9.82 -9.55
C ARG A 83 6.29 -10.19 -8.27
N PHE A 84 5.19 -9.53 -7.97
CA PHE A 84 4.34 -9.91 -6.85
C PHE A 84 3.73 -11.31 -7.04
N ASN A 85 3.20 -11.61 -8.22
CA ASN A 85 2.67 -12.93 -8.53
C ASN A 85 3.75 -14.03 -8.45
N ASP A 86 4.96 -13.75 -8.95
CA ASP A 86 6.09 -14.67 -8.84
C ASP A 86 6.46 -14.94 -7.37
N LEU A 87 6.41 -13.91 -6.53
CA LEU A 87 6.65 -14.04 -5.10
C LEU A 87 5.62 -14.95 -4.43
N LEU A 88 4.32 -14.76 -4.73
CA LEU A 88 3.25 -15.61 -4.20
C LEU A 88 3.45 -17.08 -4.60
N LYS A 89 3.75 -17.32 -5.89
CA LYS A 89 4.03 -18.69 -6.40
C LYS A 89 5.24 -19.31 -5.71
N LYS A 90 6.34 -18.55 -5.59
CA LYS A 90 7.57 -19.02 -4.96
C LYS A 90 7.36 -19.49 -3.51
N HIS A 91 6.46 -18.84 -2.79
CA HIS A 91 6.16 -19.14 -1.39
C HIS A 91 4.87 -19.94 -1.20
N SER A 92 4.30 -20.50 -2.27
CA SER A 92 3.07 -21.30 -2.25
C SER A 92 1.90 -20.58 -1.56
N LEU A 93 1.84 -19.25 -1.72
CA LEU A 93 0.77 -18.43 -1.17
C LEU A 93 -0.42 -18.37 -2.14
N PRO A 94 -1.65 -18.19 -1.64
CA PRO A 94 -2.83 -18.00 -2.47
C PRO A 94 -2.64 -16.87 -3.45
N HIS A 95 -3.12 -17.05 -4.70
CA HIS A 95 -3.07 -15.99 -5.71
C HIS A 95 -4.05 -14.88 -5.34
N ILE A 96 -3.51 -13.69 -5.19
CA ILE A 96 -4.25 -12.42 -5.08
C ILE A 96 -3.61 -11.39 -6.00
N ARG A 97 -4.39 -10.44 -6.53
CA ARG A 97 -3.86 -9.34 -7.32
C ARG A 97 -3.14 -8.34 -6.42
N PHE A 98 -2.09 -7.69 -6.90
CA PHE A 98 -1.34 -6.69 -6.15
C PHE A 98 -2.25 -5.60 -5.52
N HIS A 99 -3.28 -5.17 -6.24
CA HIS A 99 -4.24 -4.18 -5.75
C HIS A 99 -5.08 -4.70 -4.56
N GLU A 100 -5.28 -6.01 -4.46
CA GLU A 100 -6.06 -6.62 -3.37
C GLU A 100 -5.36 -6.54 -2.01
N LEU A 101 -4.05 -6.30 -1.97
CA LEU A 101 -3.33 -5.95 -0.73
C LEU A 101 -3.93 -4.72 -0.05
N ARG A 102 -4.46 -3.80 -0.83
CA ARG A 102 -5.15 -2.62 -0.30
C ARG A 102 -6.45 -2.99 0.41
N HIS A 103 -7.20 -3.95 -0.13
CA HIS A 103 -8.40 -4.50 0.53
C HIS A 103 -8.04 -5.28 1.78
N SER A 104 -6.99 -6.09 1.72
CA SER A 104 -6.47 -6.82 2.88
C SER A 104 -6.06 -5.88 4.01
N CYS A 105 -5.37 -4.79 3.68
CA CYS A 105 -5.01 -3.76 4.65
C CYS A 105 -6.26 -3.11 5.28
N ALA A 106 -7.27 -2.77 4.47
CA ALA A 106 -8.53 -2.22 4.97
C ALA A 106 -9.23 -3.17 5.94
N SER A 107 -9.35 -4.45 5.56
CA SER A 107 -9.98 -5.49 6.39
C SER A 107 -9.23 -5.67 7.71
N MET A 108 -7.91 -5.69 7.68
CA MET A 108 -7.07 -5.81 8.87
C MET A 108 -7.28 -4.61 9.82
N LEU A 109 -7.25 -3.39 9.31
CA LEU A 109 -7.44 -2.19 10.14
C LEU A 109 -8.83 -2.17 10.79
N ILE A 110 -9.87 -2.56 10.05
CA ILE A 110 -11.23 -2.67 10.59
C ILE A 110 -11.31 -3.76 11.66
N ALA A 111 -10.67 -4.91 11.44
CA ALA A 111 -10.61 -5.98 12.43
C ALA A 111 -9.88 -5.55 13.70
N MET A 112 -8.88 -4.68 13.60
CA MET A 112 -8.18 -4.06 14.73
C MET A 112 -9.01 -2.98 15.44
N GLY A 113 -10.22 -2.67 14.99
CA GLY A 113 -11.14 -1.72 15.64
C GLY A 113 -11.07 -0.28 15.12
N TRP A 114 -10.27 0.00 14.08
CA TRP A 114 -10.21 1.33 13.47
C TRP A 114 -11.54 1.68 12.80
N SER A 115 -11.93 2.96 12.87
CA SER A 115 -13.16 3.41 12.23
C SER A 115 -13.04 3.39 10.71
N LEU A 116 -14.19 3.30 10.01
CA LEU A 116 -14.24 3.40 8.54
C LEU A 116 -13.58 4.69 8.04
N LYS A 117 -13.77 5.79 8.77
CA LYS A 117 -13.20 7.09 8.42
C LYS A 117 -11.68 7.07 8.50
N ASP A 118 -11.11 6.51 9.58
CA ASP A 118 -9.66 6.41 9.73
C ASP A 118 -9.06 5.54 8.63
N VAL A 119 -9.71 4.42 8.29
CA VAL A 119 -9.27 3.51 7.23
C VAL A 119 -9.33 4.20 5.85
N GLN A 120 -10.39 4.99 5.59
CA GLN A 120 -10.49 5.76 4.35
C GLN A 120 -9.38 6.81 4.23
N GLU A 121 -9.14 7.58 5.27
CA GLU A 121 -8.09 8.60 5.30
C GLU A 121 -6.71 7.96 5.11
N TRP A 122 -6.46 6.86 5.83
CA TRP A 122 -5.21 6.10 5.72
C TRP A 122 -4.97 5.59 4.31
N LEU A 123 -5.96 4.94 3.72
CA LEU A 123 -5.84 4.36 2.37
C LEU A 123 -6.02 5.41 1.27
N GLY A 124 -6.59 6.59 1.55
CA GLY A 124 -6.91 7.59 0.53
C GLY A 124 -7.98 7.07 -0.44
N HIS A 125 -9.01 6.45 0.07
CA HIS A 125 -10.15 6.03 -0.74
C HIS A 125 -11.01 7.25 -1.08
N SER A 126 -11.18 7.53 -2.37
CA SER A 126 -12.12 8.54 -2.85
C SER A 126 -13.58 8.07 -2.81
N ASP A 127 -13.80 6.74 -2.71
CA ASP A 127 -15.15 6.14 -2.67
C ASP A 127 -15.36 5.37 -1.36
N VAL A 128 -16.36 5.83 -0.61
CA VAL A 128 -16.81 5.22 0.66
C VAL A 128 -17.35 3.81 0.44
N LYS A 129 -17.96 3.53 -0.72
CA LYS A 129 -18.60 2.25 -1.01
C LYS A 129 -17.64 1.07 -0.93
N MET A 130 -16.40 1.26 -1.36
CA MET A 130 -15.38 0.21 -1.33
C MET A 130 -15.06 -0.22 0.10
N THR A 131 -14.93 0.73 1.01
CA THR A 131 -14.66 0.47 2.43
C THR A 131 -15.92 -0.05 3.15
N ALA A 132 -17.10 0.42 2.76
CA ALA A 132 -18.38 -0.02 3.31
C ALA A 132 -18.68 -1.51 3.00
N ASN A 133 -18.36 -1.99 1.80
CA ASN A 133 -18.54 -3.40 1.45
C ASN A 133 -17.66 -4.33 2.29
N ILE A 134 -16.44 -3.93 2.61
CA ILE A 134 -15.56 -4.68 3.52
C ILE A 134 -16.17 -4.74 4.93
N TYR A 135 -16.75 -3.63 5.38
CA TYR A 135 -17.40 -3.56 6.67
C TYR A 135 -18.64 -4.45 6.77
N ALA A 136 -19.46 -4.51 5.72
CA ALA A 136 -20.67 -5.33 5.71
C ALA A 136 -20.36 -6.84 5.92
N HIS A 137 -19.26 -7.33 5.37
CA HIS A 137 -18.81 -8.71 5.60
C HIS A 137 -18.35 -8.96 7.05
N LEU A 138 -17.68 -8.01 7.67
CA LEU A 138 -17.21 -8.11 9.05
C LEU A 138 -18.35 -7.87 10.06
N ASP A 139 -19.39 -7.14 9.67
CA ASP A 139 -20.53 -6.79 10.54
C ASP A 139 -21.33 -8.02 10.96
N THR A 140 -21.49 -9.01 10.10
CA THR A 140 -22.20 -10.26 10.45
C THR A 140 -21.46 -11.03 11.54
N THR A 141 -20.13 -11.16 11.46
CA THR A 141 -19.33 -11.81 12.50
C THR A 141 -19.37 -11.03 13.82
N ARG A 142 -19.32 -9.69 13.76
CA ARG A 142 -19.45 -8.83 14.94
C ARG A 142 -20.81 -8.94 15.60
N LYS A 143 -21.90 -9.01 14.84
CA LYS A 143 -23.26 -9.19 15.37
C LYS A 143 -23.40 -10.52 16.11
N ASN A 144 -22.83 -11.60 15.58
CA ASN A 144 -22.82 -12.89 16.26
C ASN A 144 -22.02 -12.80 17.57
N ASN A 145 -20.83 -12.21 17.57
CA ASN A 145 -20.02 -12.05 18.78
C ASN A 145 -20.72 -11.14 19.83
N ILE A 146 -21.45 -10.11 19.39
CA ILE A 146 -22.25 -9.26 20.29
C ILE A 146 -23.39 -10.09 20.92
N ALA A 147 -24.10 -10.89 20.12
CA ALA A 147 -25.17 -11.74 20.61
C ALA A 147 -24.65 -12.76 21.63
N GLU A 148 -23.51 -13.41 21.35
CA GLU A 148 -22.83 -14.31 22.28
C GLU A 148 -22.42 -13.61 23.58
N SER A 149 -21.77 -12.45 23.47
CA SER A 149 -21.37 -11.64 24.64
C SER A 149 -22.56 -11.17 25.50
N LEU A 150 -23.69 -10.87 24.86
CA LEU A 150 -24.93 -10.55 25.57
C LEU A 150 -25.52 -11.78 26.23
N ALA A 151 -25.51 -12.94 25.57
CA ALA A 151 -25.96 -14.20 26.13
C ALA A 151 -25.12 -14.60 27.37
N GLU A 152 -23.79 -14.48 27.29
CA GLU A 152 -22.91 -14.74 28.45
C GLU A 152 -23.13 -13.78 29.60
N LYS A 153 -23.49 -12.53 29.34
CA LYS A 153 -23.61 -11.49 30.39
C LYS A 153 -25.01 -11.41 31.00
N PHE A 154 -26.04 -11.81 30.25
CA PHE A 154 -27.45 -11.69 30.63
C PHE A 154 -28.23 -13.01 30.55
N GLY A 155 -27.62 -14.07 30.00
CA GLY A 155 -28.18 -15.41 30.06
C GLY A 155 -27.95 -15.98 31.45
N ALA A 156 -29.05 -16.15 32.19
CA ALA A 156 -29.05 -16.84 33.46
C ALA A 156 -28.94 -18.35 33.25
#